data_2d247d049b7ef09f38153bd7f45b968f
#
_entry.id   2d247d049b7ef09f38153bd7f45b968f
#
_cell.length_a   1.000
_cell.length_b   1.000
_cell.length_c   1.000
_cell.angle_alpha   90.00
_cell.angle_beta   90.00
_cell.angle_gamma   90.00
#
_symmetry.space_group_name_H-M   'P 1'
#
loop_
_entity.id
_entity.type
_entity.pdbx_description
1 polymer ?
#
loop_
_entity_poly.entity_id
_entity_poly.type
_entity_poly.pdbx_seq_one_letter_code
_entity_poly.pdbx_strand_id
1 'polypeptide(L)'
;MSTKQQTLKAPISFSGKGLHTGVKVTMTVNPAEVDTGIVFRRTDLEGQPIIPALCDYVVDTSRGTTIESGGHRVSTIEHIMSALWTLGVDNAVIDIDAPETPIMDGSACAYAKAITETGVADQDAERKFYHVTEKMVYTIPEKGVAIILYPDDEFSVSVHVDYNSKVIGNQYATFNPGDNYAEKISPCRTFVFLHELEPLIKMNLIKGGDLDNAIVVVENPVPADQLEHLKKIFNKPDIEIKAGYLNNLELRCNNELARHKLLDLLGDFALLGVRIKGRVWATRPGHFANTEFMKQLKHTIRRAGEKPRFQYDCRKPPLHDINDIRHMLPPRPPFLLVDRIFHRDATDVAGIKNVTMNEPFFVGHFPEEPVMPGVLIVEAMAQCSGILVLGDVPDPENYSTYFMKIDGVKFKRKVVPGDTLQFEIHLMEPIRRGVAVVEAKAFVGETLACEAVLMAQVVKNKNNK
;
A
#
# COMPACT_ATOMS: atom_id res chain seq x y z
N MET A 1 -8.69 12.21 -11.08
CA MET A 1 -7.50 12.38 -10.18
C MET A 1 -6.27 12.60 -11.05
N SER A 2 -5.28 13.39 -10.57
CA SER A 2 -3.98 13.53 -11.25
C SER A 2 -3.30 12.18 -11.42
N THR A 3 -2.60 11.97 -12.54
CA THR A 3 -1.70 10.81 -12.74
C THR A 3 -0.36 11.00 -12.03
N LYS A 4 -0.03 12.26 -11.68
CA LYS A 4 1.19 12.59 -10.95
C LYS A 4 1.00 12.50 -9.44
N GLN A 5 2.06 12.20 -8.71
CA GLN A 5 2.09 12.33 -7.26
C GLN A 5 1.83 13.78 -6.86
N GLN A 6 1.26 13.96 -5.67
CA GLN A 6 0.90 15.28 -5.17
C GLN A 6 1.33 15.44 -3.69
N THR A 7 1.71 16.67 -3.35
CA THR A 7 1.95 17.14 -1.98
C THR A 7 1.19 18.41 -1.71
N LEU A 8 1.16 18.89 -0.47
CA LEU A 8 0.56 20.17 -0.12
C LEU A 8 1.34 21.35 -0.73
N LYS A 9 0.65 22.45 -1.05
CA LYS A 9 1.34 23.69 -1.51
C LYS A 9 2.06 24.44 -0.39
N ALA A 10 1.59 24.29 0.86
CA ALA A 10 2.16 24.91 2.05
C ALA A 10 1.86 24.07 3.30
N PRO A 11 2.62 24.23 4.40
CA PRO A 11 2.30 23.59 5.67
C PRO A 11 0.95 24.04 6.23
N ILE A 12 0.25 23.11 6.89
CA ILE A 12 -0.99 23.37 7.61
C ILE A 12 -0.88 22.84 9.04
N SER A 13 -1.36 23.62 10.02
CA SER A 13 -1.23 23.26 11.43
C SER A 13 -2.59 23.15 12.12
N PHE A 14 -2.69 22.21 13.04
CA PHE A 14 -3.86 21.93 13.85
C PHE A 14 -3.46 21.87 15.32
N SER A 15 -4.30 22.43 16.19
CA SER A 15 -4.13 22.30 17.64
C SER A 15 -5.44 21.81 18.25
N GLY A 16 -5.31 20.86 19.17
CA GLY A 16 -6.47 20.25 19.83
C GLY A 16 -6.05 19.36 20.98
N LYS A 17 -6.84 18.34 21.26
CA LYS A 17 -6.54 17.29 22.24
C LYS A 17 -6.78 15.91 21.63
N GLY A 18 -6.02 14.91 22.06
CA GLY A 18 -6.27 13.51 21.70
C GLY A 18 -7.56 13.02 22.34
N LEU A 19 -8.33 12.19 21.62
CA LEU A 19 -9.61 11.63 22.10
C LEU A 19 -9.43 10.73 23.32
N HIS A 20 -8.44 9.85 23.28
CA HIS A 20 -8.19 8.84 24.31
C HIS A 20 -7.24 9.33 25.39
N THR A 21 -6.17 10.00 25.00
CA THR A 21 -5.15 10.50 25.92
C THR A 21 -5.57 11.77 26.65
N GLY A 22 -6.42 12.61 26.03
CA GLY A 22 -6.76 13.95 26.51
C GLY A 22 -5.57 14.93 26.48
N VAL A 23 -4.43 14.52 25.96
CA VAL A 23 -3.22 15.35 25.86
C VAL A 23 -3.42 16.43 24.82
N LYS A 24 -3.01 17.64 25.14
CA LYS A 24 -2.96 18.74 24.16
C LYS A 24 -1.91 18.42 23.11
N VAL A 25 -2.27 18.59 21.86
CA VAL A 25 -1.43 18.24 20.71
C VAL A 25 -1.44 19.37 19.70
N THR A 26 -0.25 19.63 19.14
CA THR A 26 -0.05 20.43 17.93
C THR A 26 0.48 19.52 16.84
N MET A 27 -0.19 19.52 15.70
CA MET A 27 0.15 18.70 14.54
C MET A 27 0.27 19.59 13.32
N THR A 28 1.40 19.49 12.59
CA THR A 28 1.67 20.24 11.35
C THR A 28 1.92 19.26 10.21
N VAL A 29 1.11 19.36 9.18
CA VAL A 29 1.27 18.59 7.94
C VAL A 29 2.10 19.41 6.97
N ASN A 30 3.32 18.96 6.69
CA ASN A 30 4.26 19.62 5.80
C ASN A 30 4.25 18.96 4.42
N PRO A 31 4.48 19.74 3.34
CA PRO A 31 4.84 19.18 2.04
C PRO A 31 6.06 18.25 2.18
N ALA A 32 6.12 17.23 1.33
CA ALA A 32 7.25 16.29 1.31
C ALA A 32 7.69 15.97 -0.11
N GLU A 33 8.90 15.45 -0.25
CA GLU A 33 9.50 15.06 -1.52
C GLU A 33 8.76 13.86 -2.14
N VAL A 34 8.99 13.65 -3.42
CA VAL A 34 8.50 12.49 -4.19
C VAL A 34 8.85 11.19 -3.47
N ASP A 35 7.93 10.22 -3.52
CA ASP A 35 8.08 8.88 -2.93
C ASP A 35 8.29 8.84 -1.39
N THR A 36 8.08 9.95 -0.69
CA THR A 36 8.11 9.97 0.79
C THR A 36 6.93 9.16 1.37
N GLY A 37 5.77 9.17 0.70
CA GLY A 37 4.52 8.68 1.27
C GLY A 37 4.04 9.58 2.41
N ILE A 38 3.13 9.07 3.24
CA ILE A 38 2.70 9.76 4.46
C ILE A 38 3.48 9.21 5.65
N VAL A 39 4.16 10.10 6.38
CA VAL A 39 4.94 9.72 7.56
C VAL A 39 4.64 10.66 8.72
N PHE A 40 4.59 10.11 9.94
CA PHE A 40 4.51 10.90 11.16
C PHE A 40 5.89 11.05 11.78
N ARG A 41 6.22 12.27 12.26
CA ARG A 41 7.45 12.58 12.97
C ARG A 41 7.12 13.08 14.36
N ARG A 42 7.56 12.35 15.41
CA ARG A 42 7.33 12.69 16.81
C ARG A 42 8.34 13.75 17.27
N THR A 43 7.91 15.02 17.21
CA THR A 43 8.78 16.17 17.52
C THR A 43 9.02 16.38 19.02
N ASP A 44 8.22 15.76 19.87
CA ASP A 44 8.35 15.75 21.33
C ASP A 44 9.39 14.75 21.84
N LEU A 45 9.92 13.87 20.99
CA LEU A 45 10.86 12.83 21.34
C LEU A 45 12.27 13.13 20.83
N GLU A 46 13.28 12.70 21.57
CA GLU A 46 14.67 12.81 21.15
C GLU A 46 14.89 12.05 19.83
N GLY A 47 15.65 12.66 18.92
CA GLY A 47 15.89 12.10 17.59
C GLY A 47 14.72 12.22 16.63
N GLN A 48 13.56 12.73 17.06
CA GLN A 48 12.37 12.95 16.25
C GLN A 48 12.01 11.73 15.36
N PRO A 49 11.72 10.56 15.97
CA PRO A 49 11.52 9.33 15.24
C PRO A 49 10.38 9.43 14.22
N ILE A 50 10.61 8.79 13.04
CA ILE A 50 9.67 8.74 11.93
C ILE A 50 8.91 7.42 11.96
N ILE A 51 7.59 7.50 11.81
CA ILE A 51 6.67 6.36 11.78
C ILE A 51 5.94 6.39 10.43
N PRO A 52 6.20 5.44 9.51
CA PRO A 52 5.48 5.38 8.24
C PRO A 52 4.00 5.03 8.44
N ALA A 53 3.11 5.76 7.78
CA ALA A 53 1.67 5.49 7.80
C ALA A 53 1.33 4.36 6.81
N LEU A 54 1.74 3.14 7.12
CA LEU A 54 1.51 1.94 6.32
C LEU A 54 0.90 0.82 7.18
N CYS A 55 0.11 -0.05 6.57
CA CYS A 55 -0.60 -1.14 7.27
C CYS A 55 0.34 -2.13 8.00
N ASP A 56 1.61 -2.24 7.57
CA ASP A 56 2.61 -3.09 8.26
C ASP A 56 3.00 -2.54 9.64
N TYR A 57 2.80 -1.25 9.89
CA TYR A 57 3.13 -0.57 11.14
C TYR A 57 1.93 -0.46 12.08
N VAL A 58 0.75 -0.97 11.70
CA VAL A 58 -0.44 -0.96 12.57
C VAL A 58 -0.27 -1.99 13.67
N VAL A 59 -0.34 -1.52 14.93
CA VAL A 59 -0.15 -2.33 16.14
C VAL A 59 -1.41 -2.44 17.00
N ASP A 60 -2.35 -1.49 16.90
CA ASP A 60 -3.60 -1.51 17.64
C ASP A 60 -4.75 -0.94 16.78
N THR A 61 -5.89 -1.60 16.85
CA THR A 61 -7.13 -1.24 16.13
C THR A 61 -8.35 -1.28 17.02
N SER A 62 -8.16 -1.30 18.34
CA SER A 62 -9.26 -1.49 19.31
C SER A 62 -10.17 -0.28 19.44
N ARG A 63 -9.67 0.93 19.16
CA ARG A 63 -10.40 2.21 19.34
C ARG A 63 -10.14 3.25 18.26
N GLY A 64 -9.38 2.93 17.29
CA GLY A 64 -8.86 3.77 16.23
C GLY A 64 -7.61 3.10 15.70
N THR A 65 -7.02 3.65 14.68
CA THR A 65 -5.82 3.07 14.09
C THR A 65 -4.57 3.65 14.72
N THR A 66 -3.74 2.78 15.31
CA THR A 66 -2.44 3.12 15.91
C THR A 66 -1.32 2.49 15.11
N ILE A 67 -0.36 3.31 14.71
CA ILE A 67 0.88 2.88 14.05
C ILE A 67 2.08 3.03 14.99
N GLU A 68 3.07 2.13 14.84
CA GLU A 68 4.29 2.13 15.66
C GLU A 68 5.52 1.77 14.82
N SER A 69 6.64 2.43 15.10
CA SER A 69 7.95 2.09 14.58
C SER A 69 9.01 2.36 15.64
N GLY A 70 9.93 1.39 15.86
CA GLY A 70 11.00 1.53 16.86
C GLY A 70 10.52 1.77 18.31
N GLY A 71 9.32 1.30 18.68
CA GLY A 71 8.72 1.52 20.01
C GLY A 71 8.01 2.87 20.18
N HIS A 72 7.97 3.69 19.15
CA HIS A 72 7.28 4.98 19.12
C HIS A 72 5.98 4.89 18.35
N ARG A 73 4.89 5.49 18.84
CA ARG A 73 3.55 5.33 18.28
C ARG A 73 2.80 6.63 18.09
N VAL A 74 1.86 6.60 17.12
CA VAL A 74 0.83 7.62 16.93
C VAL A 74 -0.52 6.94 16.73
N SER A 75 -1.55 7.42 17.46
CA SER A 75 -2.91 6.85 17.49
C SER A 75 -3.92 7.77 16.82
N THR A 76 -5.11 7.22 16.49
CA THR A 76 -6.29 7.94 15.96
C THR A 76 -5.97 8.67 14.65
N ILE A 77 -5.23 7.99 13.76
CA ILE A 77 -4.74 8.60 12.52
C ILE A 77 -5.77 8.57 11.39
N GLU A 78 -6.83 7.79 11.49
CA GLU A 78 -7.80 7.51 10.44
C GLU A 78 -8.45 8.77 9.85
N HIS A 79 -8.74 9.80 10.65
CA HIS A 79 -9.42 11.01 10.20
C HIS A 79 -8.51 11.86 9.29
N ILE A 80 -7.28 12.14 9.72
CA ILE A 80 -6.33 12.89 8.90
C ILE A 80 -5.91 12.08 7.67
N MET A 81 -5.71 10.76 7.79
CA MET A 81 -5.36 9.89 6.68
C MET A 81 -6.47 9.84 5.62
N SER A 82 -7.76 9.79 6.05
CA SER A 82 -8.91 9.85 5.16
C SER A 82 -8.92 11.14 4.33
N ALA A 83 -8.67 12.29 4.97
CA ALA A 83 -8.64 13.59 4.31
C ALA A 83 -7.47 13.69 3.32
N LEU A 84 -6.25 13.34 3.73
CA LEU A 84 -5.07 13.39 2.85
C LEU A 84 -5.24 12.50 1.63
N TRP A 85 -5.61 11.24 1.85
CA TRP A 85 -5.75 10.27 0.76
C TRP A 85 -6.84 10.68 -0.22
N THR A 86 -8.02 11.07 0.27
CA THR A 86 -9.16 11.36 -0.61
C THR A 86 -8.98 12.68 -1.37
N LEU A 87 -8.31 13.67 -0.77
CA LEU A 87 -8.02 14.96 -1.40
C LEU A 87 -6.73 14.96 -2.24
N GLY A 88 -6.12 13.79 -2.44
CA GLY A 88 -5.08 13.60 -3.44
C GLY A 88 -3.65 13.79 -2.94
N VAL A 89 -3.41 13.96 -1.64
CA VAL A 89 -2.05 14.05 -1.09
C VAL A 89 -1.42 12.65 -1.05
N ASP A 90 -0.26 12.50 -1.69
CA ASP A 90 0.51 11.26 -1.72
C ASP A 90 1.74 11.34 -0.81
N ASN A 91 2.33 12.53 -0.67
CA ASN A 91 3.56 12.75 0.09
C ASN A 91 3.38 13.86 1.12
N ALA A 92 3.56 13.55 2.41
CA ALA A 92 3.53 14.51 3.50
C ALA A 92 4.35 14.04 4.72
N VAL A 93 5.01 14.96 5.40
CA VAL A 93 5.59 14.75 6.73
C VAL A 93 4.68 15.41 7.76
N ILE A 94 4.13 14.62 8.66
CA ILE A 94 3.24 15.07 9.73
C ILE A 94 4.03 15.19 11.02
N ASP A 95 4.40 16.41 11.40
CA ASP A 95 5.01 16.73 12.68
C ASP A 95 3.95 16.70 13.78
N ILE A 96 4.20 15.99 14.85
CA ILE A 96 3.27 15.86 15.97
C ILE A 96 4.03 15.82 17.30
N ASP A 97 3.57 16.62 18.28
CA ASP A 97 4.17 16.76 19.59
C ASP A 97 3.50 15.91 20.69
N ALA A 98 2.71 14.88 20.28
CA ALA A 98 1.99 14.01 21.20
C ALA A 98 1.77 12.61 20.57
N PRO A 99 1.41 11.57 21.36
CA PRO A 99 1.19 10.21 20.87
C PRO A 99 -0.15 10.00 20.16
N GLU A 100 -0.98 11.03 19.99
CA GLU A 100 -2.31 10.93 19.38
C GLU A 100 -2.64 12.18 18.57
N THR A 101 -3.29 12.00 17.41
CA THR A 101 -3.72 13.14 16.59
C THR A 101 -4.85 13.93 17.26
N PRO A 102 -5.02 15.24 16.97
CA PRO A 102 -6.10 16.03 17.54
C PRO A 102 -7.46 15.57 17.02
N ILE A 103 -8.39 15.24 17.90
CA ILE A 103 -9.73 14.74 17.51
C ILE A 103 -10.60 15.81 16.85
N MET A 104 -10.30 17.07 17.04
CA MET A 104 -11.08 18.21 16.56
C MET A 104 -12.55 18.12 17.04
N ASP A 105 -13.50 18.18 16.11
CA ASP A 105 -14.94 18.01 16.36
C ASP A 105 -15.43 16.56 16.20
N GLY A 106 -14.50 15.60 16.16
CA GLY A 106 -14.81 14.18 15.95
C GLY A 106 -15.02 13.79 14.49
N SER A 107 -14.82 14.71 13.55
CA SER A 107 -14.90 14.48 12.11
C SER A 107 -13.57 14.79 11.43
N ALA A 108 -13.50 14.63 10.11
CA ALA A 108 -12.34 15.06 9.31
C ALA A 108 -12.54 16.44 8.67
N CYS A 109 -13.58 17.19 9.06
CA CYS A 109 -13.97 18.46 8.42
C CYS A 109 -12.86 19.51 8.48
N ALA A 110 -12.24 19.69 9.64
CA ALA A 110 -11.16 20.67 9.83
C ALA A 110 -9.96 20.34 8.94
N TYR A 111 -9.59 19.06 8.84
CA TYR A 111 -8.52 18.58 7.97
C TYR A 111 -8.85 18.81 6.50
N ALA A 112 -10.03 18.37 6.06
CA ALA A 112 -10.46 18.50 4.66
C ALA A 112 -10.54 19.96 4.22
N LYS A 113 -11.07 20.82 5.07
CA LYS A 113 -11.15 22.27 4.80
C LYS A 113 -9.75 22.88 4.61
N ALA A 114 -8.84 22.65 5.54
CA ALA A 114 -7.49 23.21 5.48
C ALA A 114 -6.70 22.70 4.26
N ILE A 115 -6.81 21.41 3.91
CA ILE A 115 -6.18 20.83 2.72
C ILE A 115 -6.77 21.47 1.46
N THR A 116 -8.09 21.64 1.38
CA THR A 116 -8.76 22.23 0.22
C THR A 116 -8.39 23.71 0.03
N GLU A 117 -8.33 24.47 1.12
CA GLU A 117 -7.97 25.90 1.09
C GLU A 117 -6.49 26.10 0.72
N THR A 118 -5.59 25.27 1.22
CA THR A 118 -4.15 25.31 0.91
C THR A 118 -3.89 24.83 -0.52
N GLY A 119 -4.61 23.78 -0.95
CA GLY A 119 -4.45 23.13 -2.24
C GLY A 119 -3.24 22.19 -2.28
N VAL A 120 -3.20 21.40 -3.36
CA VAL A 120 -2.15 20.42 -3.65
C VAL A 120 -1.34 20.84 -4.87
N ALA A 121 -0.08 20.40 -4.94
CA ALA A 121 0.84 20.63 -6.04
C ALA A 121 1.26 19.29 -6.66
N ASP A 122 1.24 19.19 -7.99
CA ASP A 122 1.78 18.05 -8.72
C ASP A 122 3.31 17.99 -8.57
N GLN A 123 3.84 16.78 -8.44
CA GLN A 123 5.26 16.49 -8.35
C GLN A 123 5.72 15.76 -9.63
N ASP A 124 7.02 15.78 -9.91
CA ASP A 124 7.57 15.17 -11.13
C ASP A 124 7.81 13.66 -10.96
N ALA A 125 6.75 12.95 -10.61
CA ALA A 125 6.71 11.50 -10.53
C ALA A 125 5.30 10.98 -10.77
N GLU A 126 5.19 9.81 -11.41
CA GLU A 126 3.90 9.16 -11.63
C GLU A 126 3.34 8.59 -10.32
N ARG A 127 2.01 8.74 -10.16
CA ARG A 127 1.27 8.17 -9.04
C ARG A 127 1.12 6.66 -9.21
N LYS A 128 1.40 5.91 -8.15
CA LYS A 128 1.30 4.45 -8.16
C LYS A 128 -0.16 4.02 -7.98
N PHE A 129 -0.68 3.26 -8.95
CA PHE A 129 -2.01 2.66 -8.91
C PHE A 129 -1.93 1.14 -8.90
N TYR A 130 -2.73 0.51 -8.07
CA TYR A 130 -3.04 -0.90 -8.18
C TYR A 130 -4.39 -1.08 -8.89
N HIS A 131 -4.36 -1.70 -10.07
CA HIS A 131 -5.55 -2.08 -10.80
C HIS A 131 -6.00 -3.45 -10.31
N VAL A 132 -7.20 -3.52 -9.75
CA VAL A 132 -7.77 -4.78 -9.28
C VAL A 132 -8.17 -5.61 -10.49
N THR A 133 -7.58 -6.79 -10.65
CA THR A 133 -7.84 -7.70 -11.78
C THR A 133 -8.76 -8.84 -11.40
N GLU A 134 -8.84 -9.19 -10.11
CA GLU A 134 -9.64 -10.29 -9.59
C GLU A 134 -10.38 -9.88 -8.33
N LYS A 135 -11.55 -10.50 -8.11
CA LYS A 135 -12.32 -10.29 -6.89
C LYS A 135 -11.55 -10.77 -5.67
N MET A 136 -11.44 -9.91 -4.65
CA MET A 136 -10.90 -10.27 -3.33
C MET A 136 -11.99 -10.20 -2.28
N VAL A 137 -11.96 -11.12 -1.30
CA VAL A 137 -12.96 -11.22 -0.23
C VAL A 137 -12.25 -11.43 1.10
N TYR A 138 -12.63 -10.64 2.09
CA TYR A 138 -12.29 -10.83 3.48
C TYR A 138 -13.54 -10.89 4.33
N THR A 139 -13.66 -11.88 5.20
CA THR A 139 -14.85 -12.05 6.05
C THR A 139 -14.50 -12.46 7.47
N ILE A 140 -15.32 -12.00 8.42
CA ILE A 140 -15.37 -12.49 9.81
C ILE A 140 -16.82 -12.91 10.06
N PRO A 141 -17.20 -14.15 9.71
CA PRO A 141 -18.59 -14.61 9.70
C PRO A 141 -19.31 -14.43 11.03
N GLU A 142 -18.66 -14.72 12.15
CA GLU A 142 -19.22 -14.62 13.50
C GLU A 142 -19.56 -13.16 13.91
N LYS A 143 -18.96 -12.17 13.23
CA LYS A 143 -19.25 -10.74 13.42
C LYS A 143 -20.10 -10.14 12.30
N GLY A 144 -20.43 -10.93 11.28
CA GLY A 144 -21.13 -10.46 10.08
C GLY A 144 -20.33 -9.43 9.28
N VAL A 145 -19.00 -9.45 9.39
CA VAL A 145 -18.08 -8.54 8.67
C VAL A 145 -17.75 -9.12 7.31
N ALA A 146 -17.83 -8.29 6.27
CA ALA A 146 -17.36 -8.62 4.94
C ALA A 146 -16.77 -7.39 4.26
N ILE A 147 -15.60 -7.53 3.65
CA ILE A 147 -15.00 -6.54 2.76
C ILE A 147 -14.70 -7.23 1.44
N ILE A 148 -15.25 -6.69 0.36
CA ILE A 148 -15.12 -7.25 -0.98
C ILE A 148 -14.58 -6.16 -1.89
N LEU A 149 -13.53 -6.49 -2.64
CA LEU A 149 -12.94 -5.64 -3.65
C LEU A 149 -13.15 -6.28 -5.02
N TYR A 150 -13.77 -5.54 -5.93
CA TYR A 150 -14.04 -5.95 -7.30
C TYR A 150 -13.18 -5.17 -8.28
N PRO A 151 -12.85 -5.76 -9.46
CA PRO A 151 -12.30 -5.03 -10.58
C PRO A 151 -13.20 -3.85 -10.99
N ASP A 152 -12.60 -2.69 -11.16
CA ASP A 152 -13.24 -1.49 -11.73
C ASP A 152 -12.12 -0.53 -12.21
N ASP A 153 -12.42 0.32 -13.18
CA ASP A 153 -11.46 1.30 -13.73
C ASP A 153 -11.29 2.52 -12.82
N GLU A 154 -12.26 2.77 -11.93
CA GLU A 154 -12.24 3.87 -10.97
C GLU A 154 -12.42 3.36 -9.54
N PHE A 155 -11.99 4.17 -8.57
CA PHE A 155 -12.18 3.85 -7.16
C PHE A 155 -13.58 4.26 -6.69
N SER A 156 -14.31 3.31 -6.16
CA SER A 156 -15.58 3.57 -5.47
C SER A 156 -15.73 2.70 -4.22
N VAL A 157 -16.52 3.19 -3.26
CA VAL A 157 -16.71 2.50 -1.98
C VAL A 157 -18.17 2.56 -1.58
N SER A 158 -18.71 1.42 -1.10
CA SER A 158 -20.02 1.30 -0.48
C SER A 158 -19.87 0.66 0.90
N VAL A 159 -20.41 1.29 1.92
CA VAL A 159 -20.40 0.80 3.30
C VAL A 159 -21.82 0.53 3.76
N HIS A 160 -22.05 -0.64 4.34
CA HIS A 160 -23.26 -1.02 5.03
C HIS A 160 -22.95 -1.20 6.52
N VAL A 161 -23.66 -0.49 7.38
CA VAL A 161 -23.60 -0.64 8.84
C VAL A 161 -24.91 -1.18 9.39
N ASP A 162 -24.80 -2.18 10.24
CA ASP A 162 -25.89 -2.78 10.99
C ASP A 162 -25.35 -3.24 12.35
N TYR A 163 -25.74 -2.55 13.40
CA TYR A 163 -25.32 -2.84 14.79
C TYR A 163 -26.42 -3.56 15.58
N ASN A 164 -27.48 -4.05 14.95
CA ASN A 164 -28.71 -4.50 15.62
C ASN A 164 -29.31 -3.42 16.53
N SER A 165 -29.00 -2.16 16.29
CA SER A 165 -29.48 -1.02 17.05
C SER A 165 -30.82 -0.54 16.54
N LYS A 166 -31.78 -0.38 17.45
CA LYS A 166 -33.10 0.20 17.09
C LYS A 166 -33.01 1.70 16.80
N VAL A 167 -31.96 2.37 17.30
CA VAL A 167 -31.72 3.80 17.11
C VAL A 167 -31.06 4.04 15.76
N ILE A 168 -29.99 3.31 15.46
CA ILE A 168 -29.22 3.47 14.22
C ILE A 168 -29.92 2.80 13.04
N GLY A 169 -30.49 1.61 13.27
CA GLY A 169 -31.01 0.76 12.20
C GLY A 169 -29.93 0.32 11.21
N ASN A 170 -30.36 0.00 10.00
CA ASN A 170 -29.48 -0.28 8.87
C ASN A 170 -29.20 1.00 8.11
N GLN A 171 -27.94 1.34 7.92
CA GLN A 171 -27.52 2.52 7.17
C GLN A 171 -26.52 2.16 6.08
N TYR A 172 -26.56 2.94 5.00
CA TYR A 172 -25.65 2.83 3.86
C TYR A 172 -24.98 4.17 3.60
N ALA A 173 -23.72 4.10 3.19
CA ALA A 173 -22.98 5.25 2.69
C ALA A 173 -22.18 4.85 1.46
N THR A 174 -22.06 5.77 0.50
CA THR A 174 -21.27 5.57 -0.71
C THR A 174 -20.36 6.76 -0.98
N PHE A 175 -19.20 6.47 -1.55
CA PHE A 175 -18.30 7.45 -2.12
C PHE A 175 -17.91 7.00 -3.53
N ASN A 176 -18.23 7.81 -4.53
CA ASN A 176 -18.05 7.51 -5.93
C ASN A 176 -17.12 8.52 -6.60
N PRO A 177 -16.58 8.23 -7.78
CA PRO A 177 -15.86 9.20 -8.58
C PRO A 177 -16.68 10.48 -8.79
N GLY A 178 -16.07 11.63 -8.53
CA GLY A 178 -16.73 12.94 -8.63
C GLY A 178 -17.48 13.40 -7.37
N ASP A 179 -17.67 12.56 -6.37
CA ASP A 179 -18.24 13.00 -5.08
C ASP A 179 -17.30 14.01 -4.38
N ASN A 180 -17.89 15.07 -3.80
CA ASN A 180 -17.17 16.02 -2.97
C ASN A 180 -16.96 15.44 -1.55
N TYR A 181 -15.75 14.97 -1.26
CA TYR A 181 -15.39 14.43 0.04
C TYR A 181 -15.60 15.44 1.18
N ALA A 182 -15.17 16.68 0.95
CA ALA A 182 -15.22 17.73 1.98
C ALA A 182 -16.66 18.07 2.43
N GLU A 183 -17.64 17.90 1.54
CA GLU A 183 -19.06 18.15 1.85
C GLU A 183 -19.79 16.87 2.28
N LYS A 184 -19.49 15.74 1.63
CA LYS A 184 -20.31 14.52 1.77
C LYS A 184 -19.86 13.62 2.91
N ILE A 185 -18.56 13.50 3.16
CA ILE A 185 -17.98 12.50 4.07
C ILE A 185 -17.23 13.15 5.24
N SER A 186 -16.35 14.12 4.97
CA SER A 186 -15.49 14.71 5.99
C SER A 186 -16.25 15.31 7.19
N PRO A 187 -17.50 15.85 7.07
CA PRO A 187 -18.22 16.38 8.20
C PRO A 187 -18.80 15.33 9.16
N CYS A 188 -18.77 14.04 8.83
CA CYS A 188 -19.41 13.01 9.63
C CYS A 188 -18.58 12.67 10.86
N ARG A 189 -19.23 12.75 12.05
CA ARG A 189 -18.56 12.60 13.35
C ARG A 189 -18.49 11.16 13.80
N THR A 190 -17.45 10.86 14.60
CA THR A 190 -17.33 9.60 15.31
C THR A 190 -18.47 9.40 16.31
N PHE A 191 -18.73 8.14 16.69
CA PHE A 191 -19.81 7.79 17.59
C PHE A 191 -19.41 6.64 18.53
N VAL A 192 -20.12 6.56 19.64
CA VAL A 192 -19.98 5.51 20.65
C VAL A 192 -21.37 5.17 21.23
N PHE A 193 -21.59 3.93 21.62
CA PHE A 193 -22.79 3.55 22.36
C PHE A 193 -22.62 3.91 23.84
N LEU A 194 -23.71 4.38 24.48
CA LEU A 194 -23.67 4.77 25.89
C LEU A 194 -23.21 3.62 26.81
N HIS A 195 -23.62 2.38 26.51
CA HIS A 195 -23.23 1.21 27.28
C HIS A 195 -21.75 0.87 27.17
N GLU A 196 -21.07 1.32 26.09
CA GLU A 196 -19.62 1.18 25.91
C GLU A 196 -18.88 2.34 26.58
N LEU A 197 -19.50 3.51 26.66
CA LEU A 197 -18.89 4.73 27.20
C LEU A 197 -18.58 4.61 28.69
N GLU A 198 -19.48 4.05 29.51
CA GLU A 198 -19.29 3.92 30.94
C GLU A 198 -18.07 3.09 31.38
N PRO A 199 -17.84 1.88 30.82
CA PRO A 199 -16.62 1.15 31.08
C PRO A 199 -15.37 1.92 30.68
N LEU A 200 -15.42 2.68 29.58
CA LEU A 200 -14.30 3.47 29.10
C LEU A 200 -13.95 4.62 30.07
N ILE A 201 -14.99 5.31 30.61
CA ILE A 201 -14.81 6.35 31.62
C ILE A 201 -14.21 5.75 32.90
N LYS A 202 -14.74 4.61 33.38
CA LYS A 202 -14.23 3.93 34.59
C LYS A 202 -12.77 3.48 34.45
N MET A 203 -12.35 3.11 33.24
CA MET A 203 -10.96 2.76 32.94
C MET A 203 -10.06 3.96 32.64
N ASN A 204 -10.59 5.21 32.82
CA ASN A 204 -9.88 6.44 32.51
C ASN A 204 -9.34 6.55 31.06
N LEU A 205 -10.14 6.03 30.15
CA LEU A 205 -9.84 5.91 28.74
C LEU A 205 -10.68 6.91 27.95
N ILE A 206 -10.58 7.79 27.26
CA ILE A 206 -11.36 8.86 26.62
C ILE A 206 -11.30 10.17 27.42
N LYS A 207 -10.10 10.50 27.90
CA LYS A 207 -9.89 11.74 28.69
C LYS A 207 -10.16 13.01 27.88
N GLY A 208 -10.08 12.93 26.54
CA GLY A 208 -10.39 14.01 25.62
C GLY A 208 -11.79 13.93 24.99
N GLY A 209 -12.54 12.86 25.26
CA GLY A 209 -13.90 12.69 24.78
C GLY A 209 -14.86 13.71 25.42
N ASP A 210 -15.67 14.33 24.57
CA ASP A 210 -16.71 15.26 24.97
C ASP A 210 -17.92 15.06 24.06
N LEU A 211 -19.10 15.54 24.50
CA LEU A 211 -20.33 15.52 23.70
C LEU A 211 -20.22 16.38 22.42
N ASP A 212 -19.21 17.24 22.34
CA ASP A 212 -18.97 18.08 21.17
C ASP A 212 -18.09 17.39 20.10
N ASN A 213 -17.42 16.28 20.45
CA ASN A 213 -16.52 15.58 19.55
C ASN A 213 -16.86 14.10 19.30
N ALA A 214 -17.98 13.61 19.82
CA ALA A 214 -18.49 12.27 19.53
C ALA A 214 -20.02 12.21 19.67
N ILE A 215 -20.67 11.45 18.79
CA ILE A 215 -22.10 11.14 18.88
C ILE A 215 -22.26 10.02 19.91
N VAL A 216 -23.05 10.23 20.96
CA VAL A 216 -23.38 9.17 21.93
C VAL A 216 -24.75 8.59 21.64
N VAL A 217 -24.80 7.31 21.25
CA VAL A 217 -26.03 6.58 20.94
C VAL A 217 -26.60 5.95 22.20
N VAL A 218 -27.88 6.21 22.47
CA VAL A 218 -28.62 5.72 23.66
C VAL A 218 -29.70 4.77 23.22
N GLU A 219 -29.51 3.47 23.41
CA GLU A 219 -30.43 2.44 22.95
C GLU A 219 -31.53 2.09 23.99
N ASN A 220 -31.21 2.25 25.25
CA ASN A 220 -32.10 1.89 26.37
C ASN A 220 -32.42 3.13 27.21
N PRO A 221 -33.59 3.14 27.88
CA PRO A 221 -33.93 4.18 28.85
C PRO A 221 -32.81 4.33 29.91
N VAL A 222 -32.37 5.55 30.15
CA VAL A 222 -31.34 5.88 31.16
C VAL A 222 -32.00 6.29 32.45
N PRO A 223 -31.68 5.64 33.57
CA PRO A 223 -32.16 6.07 34.92
C PRO A 223 -31.75 7.51 35.22
N ALA A 224 -32.57 8.21 36.02
CA ALA A 224 -32.36 9.61 36.34
C ALA A 224 -31.01 9.86 37.08
N ASP A 225 -30.64 8.96 37.95
CA ASP A 225 -29.35 9.01 38.70
C ASP A 225 -28.15 8.82 37.76
N GLN A 226 -28.25 7.96 36.77
CA GLN A 226 -27.24 7.76 35.73
C GLN A 226 -27.13 9.02 34.85
N LEU A 227 -28.24 9.63 34.45
CA LEU A 227 -28.23 10.88 33.70
C LEU A 227 -27.57 12.02 34.46
N GLU A 228 -27.90 12.15 35.77
CA GLU A 228 -27.25 13.15 36.66
C GLU A 228 -25.75 12.88 36.82
N HIS A 229 -25.33 11.62 36.82
CA HIS A 229 -23.91 11.25 36.81
C HIS A 229 -23.20 11.68 35.51
N LEU A 230 -23.81 11.46 34.34
CA LEU A 230 -23.29 11.90 33.05
C LEU A 230 -23.17 13.43 32.97
N LYS A 231 -24.17 14.18 33.48
CA LYS A 231 -24.13 15.64 33.57
C LYS A 231 -22.89 16.13 34.34
N LYS A 232 -22.56 15.45 35.44
CA LYS A 232 -21.38 15.78 36.25
C LYS A 232 -20.08 15.46 35.52
N ILE A 233 -19.98 14.29 34.87
CA ILE A 233 -18.79 13.86 34.16
C ILE A 233 -18.44 14.83 33.03
N PHE A 234 -19.44 15.19 32.20
CA PHE A 234 -19.25 16.08 31.06
C PHE A 234 -19.32 17.57 31.45
N ASN A 235 -19.58 17.89 32.73
CA ASN A 235 -19.80 19.25 33.20
C ASN A 235 -20.82 20.04 32.37
N LYS A 236 -21.90 19.36 31.97
CA LYS A 236 -23.00 19.90 31.15
C LYS A 236 -24.34 19.62 31.82
N PRO A 237 -24.91 20.61 32.55
CA PRO A 237 -26.15 20.41 33.34
C PRO A 237 -27.37 20.15 32.42
N ASP A 238 -27.31 20.58 31.17
CA ASP A 238 -28.46 20.55 30.25
C ASP A 238 -28.47 19.29 29.35
N ILE A 239 -27.70 18.24 29.72
CA ILE A 239 -27.71 16.98 28.95
C ILE A 239 -29.11 16.38 29.01
N GLU A 240 -29.66 16.11 27.83
CA GLU A 240 -30.92 15.41 27.60
C GLU A 240 -30.74 14.24 26.60
N ILE A 241 -31.68 13.31 26.64
CA ILE A 241 -31.77 12.23 25.62
C ILE A 241 -32.89 12.59 24.68
N LYS A 242 -32.56 12.76 23.38
CA LYS A 242 -33.52 13.05 22.33
C LYS A 242 -33.30 12.11 21.15
N ALA A 243 -34.37 11.49 20.69
CA ALA A 243 -34.35 10.59 19.53
C ALA A 243 -33.26 9.49 19.58
N GLY A 244 -32.91 9.01 20.79
CA GLY A 244 -31.88 7.98 20.97
C GLY A 244 -30.45 8.48 20.97
N TYR A 245 -30.24 9.80 21.09
CA TYR A 245 -28.93 10.41 21.18
C TYR A 245 -28.82 11.25 22.45
N LEU A 246 -27.59 11.34 23.01
CA LEU A 246 -27.31 12.19 24.15
C LEU A 246 -27.10 13.64 23.69
N ASN A 247 -27.45 14.61 24.55
CA ASN A 247 -27.24 16.04 24.36
C ASN A 247 -28.03 16.68 23.20
N ASN A 248 -29.23 16.18 22.91
CA ASN A 248 -30.08 16.74 21.85
C ASN A 248 -29.38 16.97 20.51
N LEU A 249 -28.40 16.14 20.21
CA LEU A 249 -27.55 16.29 19.06
C LEU A 249 -28.37 16.13 17.77
N GLU A 250 -28.30 17.11 16.89
CA GLU A 250 -28.78 16.96 15.52
C GLU A 250 -27.70 16.30 14.67
N LEU A 251 -28.09 15.23 13.96
CA LEU A 251 -27.23 14.60 12.97
C LEU A 251 -27.02 15.55 11.79
N ARG A 252 -25.79 15.65 11.30
CA ARG A 252 -25.44 16.45 10.11
C ARG A 252 -26.08 15.89 8.83
N CYS A 253 -26.35 14.60 8.83
CA CYS A 253 -27.14 13.93 7.78
C CYS A 253 -27.74 12.63 8.34
N ASN A 254 -28.80 12.11 7.68
CA ASN A 254 -29.57 10.94 8.17
C ASN A 254 -28.75 9.66 8.33
N ASN A 255 -27.64 9.52 7.59
CA ASN A 255 -26.72 8.37 7.62
C ASN A 255 -25.32 8.76 8.06
N GLU A 256 -25.21 9.71 9.00
CA GLU A 256 -23.92 10.23 9.46
C GLU A 256 -23.01 9.13 9.99
N LEU A 257 -23.54 8.15 10.72
CA LEU A 257 -22.77 7.07 11.32
C LEU A 257 -22.18 6.14 10.25
N ALA A 258 -22.97 5.83 9.20
CA ALA A 258 -22.46 5.04 8.07
C ALA A 258 -21.41 5.80 7.27
N ARG A 259 -21.59 7.11 7.08
CA ARG A 259 -20.58 7.94 6.41
C ARG A 259 -19.32 8.08 7.25
N HIS A 260 -19.44 8.12 8.58
CA HIS A 260 -18.26 8.08 9.44
C HIS A 260 -17.50 6.76 9.30
N LYS A 261 -18.21 5.60 9.27
CA LYS A 261 -17.55 4.30 8.99
C LYS A 261 -16.92 4.21 7.60
N LEU A 262 -17.47 4.95 6.63
CA LEU A 262 -16.85 5.11 5.33
C LEU A 262 -15.60 6.00 5.42
N LEU A 263 -15.62 7.08 6.20
CA LEU A 263 -14.46 7.93 6.50
C LEU A 263 -13.32 7.10 7.10
N ASP A 264 -13.62 6.31 8.14
CA ASP A 264 -12.67 5.40 8.79
C ASP A 264 -12.05 4.42 7.77
N LEU A 265 -12.89 3.81 6.94
CA LEU A 265 -12.43 2.87 5.91
C LEU A 265 -11.49 3.54 4.90
N LEU A 266 -11.79 4.76 4.44
CA LEU A 266 -10.92 5.52 3.55
C LEU A 266 -9.57 5.83 4.20
N GLY A 267 -9.58 6.19 5.50
CA GLY A 267 -8.36 6.45 6.27
C GLY A 267 -7.48 5.20 6.44
N ASP A 268 -8.10 4.06 6.74
CA ASP A 268 -7.38 2.80 6.84
C ASP A 268 -6.85 2.34 5.46
N PHE A 269 -7.60 2.57 4.37
CA PHE A 269 -7.14 2.27 3.01
C PHE A 269 -5.94 3.12 2.57
N ALA A 270 -5.80 4.33 3.09
CA ALA A 270 -4.62 5.16 2.86
C ALA A 270 -3.31 4.47 3.29
N LEU A 271 -3.38 3.59 4.30
CA LEU A 271 -2.25 2.81 4.81
C LEU A 271 -1.72 1.74 3.85
N LEU A 272 -2.36 1.55 2.71
CA LEU A 272 -1.83 0.69 1.65
C LEU A 272 -0.58 1.29 0.97
N GLY A 273 -0.45 2.63 0.97
CA GLY A 273 0.66 3.35 0.35
C GLY A 273 0.58 3.43 -1.18
N VAL A 274 -0.48 2.92 -1.79
CA VAL A 274 -0.79 3.06 -3.23
C VAL A 274 -2.27 3.35 -3.43
N ARG A 275 -2.62 3.93 -4.58
CA ARG A 275 -4.00 4.14 -4.96
C ARG A 275 -4.61 2.87 -5.54
N ILE A 276 -5.91 2.72 -5.36
CA ILE A 276 -6.65 1.55 -5.87
C ILE A 276 -7.54 2.00 -7.03
N LYS A 277 -7.58 1.22 -8.09
CA LYS A 277 -8.64 1.22 -9.09
C LYS A 277 -9.44 -0.06 -8.91
N GLY A 278 -10.66 0.08 -8.40
CA GLY A 278 -11.53 -1.02 -8.02
C GLY A 278 -12.70 -0.56 -7.17
N ARG A 279 -13.69 -1.40 -7.03
CA ARG A 279 -14.91 -1.12 -6.25
C ARG A 279 -14.90 -1.90 -4.94
N VAL A 280 -15.00 -1.17 -3.82
CA VAL A 280 -15.08 -1.75 -2.48
C VAL A 280 -16.54 -1.84 -2.03
N TRP A 281 -16.91 -2.99 -1.52
CA TRP A 281 -18.16 -3.21 -0.77
C TRP A 281 -17.80 -3.70 0.63
N ALA A 282 -18.18 -2.95 1.66
CA ALA A 282 -17.89 -3.30 3.04
C ALA A 282 -19.17 -3.37 3.88
N THR A 283 -19.39 -4.49 4.56
CA THR A 283 -20.45 -4.68 5.56
C THR A 283 -19.83 -4.73 6.93
N ARG A 284 -20.33 -3.90 7.86
CA ARG A 284 -19.82 -3.77 9.23
C ARG A 284 -18.28 -3.59 9.28
N PRO A 285 -17.70 -2.66 8.49
CA PRO A 285 -16.26 -2.42 8.53
C PRO A 285 -15.83 -1.89 9.90
N GLY A 286 -14.57 -2.11 10.21
CA GLY A 286 -13.92 -1.59 11.42
C GLY A 286 -12.41 -1.72 11.28
N HIS A 287 -11.64 -0.96 12.08
CA HIS A 287 -10.18 -0.82 11.92
C HIS A 287 -9.44 -2.15 11.84
N PHE A 288 -9.82 -3.14 12.65
CA PHE A 288 -9.23 -4.48 12.59
C PHE A 288 -9.46 -5.14 11.22
N ALA A 289 -10.71 -5.23 10.78
CA ALA A 289 -11.04 -5.87 9.52
C ALA A 289 -10.44 -5.12 8.32
N ASN A 290 -10.47 -3.79 8.36
CA ASN A 290 -9.88 -2.93 7.34
C ASN A 290 -8.37 -3.17 7.24
N THR A 291 -7.66 -3.20 8.39
CA THR A 291 -6.21 -3.42 8.44
C THR A 291 -5.83 -4.81 7.94
N GLU A 292 -6.52 -5.86 8.38
CA GLU A 292 -6.23 -7.23 7.93
C GLU A 292 -6.51 -7.40 6.43
N PHE A 293 -7.58 -6.78 5.92
CA PHE A 293 -7.83 -6.76 4.48
C PHE A 293 -6.71 -6.01 3.72
N MET A 294 -6.22 -4.88 4.24
CA MET A 294 -5.11 -4.13 3.63
C MET A 294 -3.82 -4.92 3.60
N LYS A 295 -3.49 -5.67 4.66
CA LYS A 295 -2.33 -6.57 4.68
C LYS A 295 -2.44 -7.65 3.61
N GLN A 296 -3.62 -8.27 3.46
CA GLN A 296 -3.87 -9.26 2.39
C GLN A 296 -3.76 -8.62 1.00
N LEU A 297 -4.35 -7.45 0.79
CA LEU A 297 -4.27 -6.72 -0.47
C LEU A 297 -2.82 -6.34 -0.80
N LYS A 298 -2.05 -5.84 0.16
CA LYS A 298 -0.63 -5.54 -0.01
C LYS A 298 0.18 -6.76 -0.41
N HIS A 299 -0.10 -7.91 0.21
CA HIS A 299 0.52 -9.18 -0.18
C HIS A 299 0.17 -9.56 -1.63
N THR A 300 -1.09 -9.38 -2.04
CA THR A 300 -1.54 -9.63 -3.43
C THR A 300 -0.87 -8.68 -4.42
N ILE A 301 -0.79 -7.39 -4.11
CA ILE A 301 -0.10 -6.37 -4.93
C ILE A 301 1.37 -6.76 -5.12
N ARG A 302 2.04 -7.15 -4.03
CA ARG A 302 3.42 -7.60 -4.08
C ARG A 302 3.58 -8.84 -4.95
N ARG A 303 2.68 -9.83 -4.83
CA ARG A 303 2.69 -11.02 -5.68
C ARG A 303 2.37 -10.71 -7.14
N ALA A 304 1.46 -9.77 -7.41
CA ALA A 304 1.16 -9.32 -8.78
C ALA A 304 2.38 -8.64 -9.43
N GLY A 305 3.15 -7.86 -8.68
CA GLY A 305 4.44 -7.32 -9.12
C GLY A 305 5.54 -8.36 -9.25
N GLU A 306 5.35 -9.56 -8.71
CA GLU A 306 6.24 -10.72 -8.85
C GLU A 306 5.84 -11.66 -9.99
N LYS A 307 4.71 -11.42 -10.72
CA LYS A 307 4.33 -12.19 -11.91
C LYS A 307 5.07 -11.69 -13.16
N PRO A 308 5.34 -12.57 -14.13
CA PRO A 308 5.95 -12.14 -15.39
C PRO A 308 5.06 -11.14 -16.13
N ARG A 309 5.67 -10.04 -16.59
CA ARG A 309 5.01 -8.99 -17.38
C ARG A 309 4.78 -9.42 -18.81
N PHE A 310 5.65 -10.29 -19.33
CA PHE A 310 5.59 -10.81 -20.68
C PHE A 310 5.18 -12.28 -20.66
N GLN A 311 4.25 -12.67 -21.54
CA GLN A 311 3.81 -14.07 -21.62
C GLN A 311 4.55 -14.81 -22.72
N TYR A 312 5.27 -15.88 -22.38
CA TYR A 312 5.86 -16.77 -23.34
C TYR A 312 4.80 -17.71 -23.94
N ASP A 313 4.67 -17.72 -25.26
CA ASP A 313 3.84 -18.66 -26.01
C ASP A 313 4.74 -19.52 -26.90
N CYS A 314 4.90 -20.80 -26.57
CA CYS A 314 5.74 -21.75 -27.30
C CYS A 314 5.27 -22.00 -28.74
N ARG A 315 4.02 -21.65 -29.09
CA ARG A 315 3.43 -21.79 -30.43
C ARG A 315 3.85 -20.67 -31.39
N LYS A 316 4.34 -19.56 -30.84
CA LYS A 316 4.81 -18.41 -31.62
C LYS A 316 6.29 -18.58 -31.97
N PRO A 317 6.73 -18.13 -33.14
CA PRO A 317 8.15 -18.09 -33.47
C PRO A 317 8.86 -17.14 -32.49
N PRO A 318 10.08 -17.44 -32.02
CA PRO A 318 10.86 -16.53 -31.22
C PRO A 318 11.29 -15.30 -32.02
N LEU A 319 11.56 -14.20 -31.30
CA LEU A 319 12.19 -13.01 -31.87
C LEU A 319 13.64 -13.32 -32.30
N HIS A 320 14.37 -14.05 -31.43
CA HIS A 320 15.69 -14.60 -31.71
C HIS A 320 15.72 -16.09 -31.33
N ASP A 321 16.11 -16.94 -32.25
CA ASP A 321 16.35 -18.36 -32.01
C ASP A 321 17.77 -18.60 -31.44
N ILE A 322 18.12 -19.86 -31.20
CA ILE A 322 19.44 -20.23 -30.65
C ILE A 322 20.60 -19.87 -31.60
N ASN A 323 20.38 -19.83 -32.89
CA ASN A 323 21.42 -19.48 -33.87
C ASN A 323 21.68 -17.96 -33.80
N ASP A 324 20.64 -17.16 -33.76
CA ASP A 324 20.76 -15.69 -33.54
C ASP A 324 21.47 -15.37 -32.23
N ILE A 325 21.08 -16.03 -31.13
CA ILE A 325 21.67 -15.87 -29.82
C ILE A 325 23.18 -16.21 -29.82
N ARG A 326 23.55 -17.29 -30.52
CA ARG A 326 24.96 -17.68 -30.67
C ARG A 326 25.80 -16.68 -31.46
N HIS A 327 25.20 -15.91 -32.34
CA HIS A 327 25.88 -14.80 -33.03
C HIS A 327 26.06 -13.58 -32.12
N MET A 328 25.10 -13.32 -31.25
CA MET A 328 25.12 -12.15 -30.37
C MET A 328 26.00 -12.34 -29.12
N LEU A 329 26.01 -13.56 -28.55
CA LEU A 329 26.68 -13.84 -27.29
C LEU A 329 27.95 -14.68 -27.47
N PRO A 330 29.05 -14.33 -26.72
CA PRO A 330 30.29 -15.13 -26.73
C PRO A 330 30.18 -16.53 -26.12
N PRO A 331 29.42 -16.80 -25.06
CA PRO A 331 29.31 -18.11 -24.43
C PRO A 331 28.86 -19.21 -25.40
N ARG A 332 29.34 -20.43 -25.17
CA ARG A 332 29.00 -21.65 -25.96
C ARG A 332 28.58 -22.76 -24.98
N PRO A 333 27.80 -23.75 -25.45
CA PRO A 333 27.51 -24.92 -24.63
C PRO A 333 28.76 -25.56 -24.03
N PRO A 334 28.76 -25.96 -22.75
CA PRO A 334 27.60 -26.05 -21.86
C PRO A 334 27.27 -24.75 -21.10
N PHE A 335 27.94 -23.62 -21.38
CA PHE A 335 27.79 -22.37 -20.65
C PHE A 335 26.87 -21.34 -21.33
N LEU A 336 26.26 -21.69 -22.44
CA LEU A 336 25.19 -20.89 -23.07
C LEU A 336 23.84 -21.28 -22.45
N LEU A 337 23.24 -20.37 -21.69
CA LEU A 337 22.10 -20.63 -20.80
C LEU A 337 20.80 -19.91 -21.23
N VAL A 338 20.72 -19.44 -22.48
CA VAL A 338 19.52 -18.83 -23.05
C VAL A 338 19.15 -19.56 -24.33
N ASP A 339 17.90 -20.04 -24.43
CA ASP A 339 17.43 -20.84 -25.56
C ASP A 339 16.67 -20.01 -26.60
N ARG A 340 15.87 -19.02 -26.15
CA ARG A 340 15.05 -18.17 -27.02
C ARG A 340 14.86 -16.80 -26.43
N ILE A 341 14.72 -15.79 -27.29
CA ILE A 341 14.22 -14.46 -26.93
C ILE A 341 12.86 -14.28 -27.61
N PHE A 342 11.84 -13.89 -26.85
CA PHE A 342 10.48 -13.73 -27.37
C PHE A 342 9.95 -12.29 -27.24
N HIS A 343 10.67 -11.43 -26.50
CA HIS A 343 10.41 -9.99 -26.43
C HIS A 343 11.72 -9.22 -26.32
N ARG A 344 11.82 -8.10 -27.02
CA ARG A 344 12.90 -7.11 -26.87
C ARG A 344 12.43 -5.75 -27.36
N ASP A 345 12.68 -4.71 -26.57
CA ASP A 345 12.53 -3.31 -26.96
C ASP A 345 13.74 -2.49 -26.45
N ALA A 346 13.61 -1.15 -26.37
CA ALA A 346 14.71 -0.28 -25.97
C ALA A 346 15.17 -0.47 -24.51
N THR A 347 14.28 -0.95 -23.63
CA THR A 347 14.53 -1.04 -22.19
C THR A 347 14.32 -2.43 -21.61
N ASP A 348 13.64 -3.31 -22.33
CA ASP A 348 13.24 -4.61 -21.81
C ASP A 348 13.63 -5.74 -22.78
N VAL A 349 14.04 -6.88 -22.21
CA VAL A 349 14.19 -8.14 -22.93
C VAL A 349 13.62 -9.28 -22.13
N ALA A 350 12.91 -10.20 -22.82
CA ALA A 350 12.44 -11.43 -22.20
C ALA A 350 12.83 -12.65 -23.02
N GLY A 351 13.37 -13.65 -22.34
CA GLY A 351 13.86 -14.90 -22.92
C GLY A 351 13.52 -16.11 -22.06
N ILE A 352 13.88 -17.29 -22.56
CA ILE A 352 13.70 -18.54 -21.80
C ILE A 352 14.96 -19.40 -21.81
N LYS A 353 15.04 -20.25 -20.76
CA LYS A 353 15.86 -21.46 -20.71
C LYS A 353 15.00 -22.67 -20.34
N ASN A 354 15.07 -23.73 -21.15
CA ASN A 354 14.52 -25.01 -20.76
C ASN A 354 15.53 -25.79 -19.90
N VAL A 355 15.14 -26.15 -18.71
CA VAL A 355 15.99 -26.87 -17.77
C VAL A 355 15.75 -28.37 -17.95
N THR A 356 16.71 -29.07 -18.56
CA THR A 356 16.58 -30.51 -18.80
C THR A 356 17.53 -31.32 -17.93
N MET A 357 17.23 -32.59 -17.69
CA MET A 357 18.10 -33.47 -16.90
C MET A 357 19.48 -33.70 -17.60
N ASN A 358 19.61 -33.37 -18.89
CA ASN A 358 20.86 -33.50 -19.64
C ASN A 358 21.88 -32.38 -19.38
N GLU A 359 21.53 -31.39 -18.52
CA GLU A 359 22.46 -30.34 -18.16
C GLU A 359 23.62 -30.91 -17.32
N PRO A 360 24.88 -30.60 -17.66
CA PRO A 360 26.04 -31.23 -17.03
C PRO A 360 26.19 -30.94 -15.53
N PHE A 361 25.61 -29.84 -15.03
CA PHE A 361 25.68 -29.50 -13.62
C PHE A 361 24.82 -30.44 -12.74
N PHE A 362 23.83 -31.16 -13.27
CA PHE A 362 23.04 -32.12 -12.50
C PHE A 362 23.79 -33.41 -12.16
N VAL A 363 24.95 -33.67 -12.78
CA VAL A 363 25.82 -34.77 -12.37
C VAL A 363 26.29 -34.62 -10.92
N GLY A 364 26.46 -33.39 -10.44
CA GLY A 364 26.96 -33.10 -9.11
C GLY A 364 26.05 -32.21 -8.24
N HIS A 365 25.02 -31.58 -8.75
CA HIS A 365 24.24 -30.59 -8.01
C HIS A 365 22.72 -30.86 -8.02
N PHE A 366 22.18 -31.85 -7.32
CA PHE A 366 22.81 -32.87 -6.48
C PHE A 366 22.36 -34.24 -7.00
N PRO A 367 23.15 -35.34 -6.88
CA PRO A 367 22.80 -36.63 -7.47
C PRO A 367 21.42 -37.16 -7.06
N GLU A 368 21.05 -37.04 -5.77
CA GLU A 368 19.76 -37.51 -5.26
C GLU A 368 18.62 -36.49 -5.39
N GLU A 369 18.95 -35.21 -5.52
CA GLU A 369 17.96 -34.12 -5.66
C GLU A 369 18.50 -33.08 -6.66
N PRO A 370 18.26 -33.23 -7.95
CA PRO A 370 18.79 -32.33 -8.97
C PRO A 370 18.14 -30.95 -8.87
N VAL A 371 18.96 -29.93 -8.60
CA VAL A 371 18.56 -28.52 -8.53
C VAL A 371 19.52 -27.70 -9.37
N MET A 372 19.01 -26.82 -10.22
CA MET A 372 19.85 -25.90 -10.98
C MET A 372 20.63 -24.98 -10.03
N PRO A 373 21.96 -24.87 -10.14
CA PRO A 373 22.74 -23.97 -9.30
C PRO A 373 22.23 -22.54 -9.41
N GLY A 374 21.96 -21.89 -8.27
CA GLY A 374 21.42 -20.53 -8.24
C GLY A 374 22.32 -19.53 -8.98
N VAL A 375 23.65 -19.69 -8.86
CA VAL A 375 24.63 -18.86 -9.56
C VAL A 375 24.49 -18.96 -11.10
N LEU A 376 24.07 -20.12 -11.63
CA LEU A 376 23.82 -20.29 -13.06
C LEU A 376 22.47 -19.68 -13.49
N ILE A 377 21.50 -19.52 -12.58
CA ILE A 377 20.30 -18.73 -12.86
C ILE A 377 20.68 -17.25 -13.02
N VAL A 378 21.55 -16.73 -12.16
CA VAL A 378 22.04 -15.35 -12.25
C VAL A 378 22.84 -15.16 -13.56
N GLU A 379 23.68 -16.11 -13.93
CA GLU A 379 24.42 -16.09 -15.20
C GLU A 379 23.46 -16.09 -16.40
N ALA A 380 22.41 -16.94 -16.38
CA ALA A 380 21.43 -16.97 -17.45
C ALA A 380 20.68 -15.65 -17.63
N MET A 381 20.32 -15.00 -16.51
CA MET A 381 19.75 -13.65 -16.51
C MET A 381 20.73 -12.63 -17.12
N ALA A 382 22.01 -12.74 -16.80
CA ALA A 382 23.04 -11.85 -17.35
C ALA A 382 23.24 -12.07 -18.85
N GLN A 383 23.25 -13.31 -19.32
CA GLN A 383 23.31 -13.60 -20.75
C GLN A 383 22.08 -13.02 -21.49
N CYS A 384 20.88 -13.14 -20.91
CA CYS A 384 19.68 -12.50 -21.44
C CYS A 384 19.84 -10.98 -21.51
N SER A 385 20.42 -10.34 -20.48
CA SER A 385 20.72 -8.90 -20.49
C SER A 385 21.73 -8.50 -21.55
N GLY A 386 22.70 -9.37 -21.86
CA GLY A 386 23.66 -9.16 -22.93
C GLY A 386 22.98 -8.97 -24.30
N ILE A 387 21.89 -9.67 -24.54
CA ILE A 387 21.10 -9.53 -25.78
C ILE A 387 20.37 -8.17 -25.83
N LEU A 388 19.93 -7.63 -24.69
CA LEU A 388 19.37 -6.29 -24.64
C LEU A 388 20.40 -5.23 -25.10
N VAL A 389 21.64 -5.38 -24.66
CA VAL A 389 22.71 -4.39 -24.91
C VAL A 389 23.36 -4.57 -26.29
N LEU A 390 23.53 -5.81 -26.76
CA LEU A 390 24.27 -6.12 -27.98
C LEU A 390 23.37 -6.28 -29.22
N GLY A 391 22.06 -6.42 -29.05
CA GLY A 391 21.15 -6.75 -30.13
C GLY A 391 21.02 -5.72 -31.26
N ASP A 392 21.43 -4.44 -31.01
CA ASP A 392 21.46 -3.38 -32.03
C ASP A 392 22.87 -3.04 -32.47
N VAL A 393 23.87 -3.76 -31.96
CA VAL A 393 25.28 -3.57 -32.37
C VAL A 393 25.54 -4.32 -33.64
N PRO A 394 26.10 -3.71 -34.71
CA PRO A 394 26.29 -4.36 -36.01
C PRO A 394 27.33 -5.49 -35.99
N ASP A 395 28.26 -5.48 -35.01
CA ASP A 395 29.35 -6.45 -34.89
C ASP A 395 29.45 -7.01 -33.46
N PRO A 396 28.36 -7.65 -32.92
CA PRO A 396 28.29 -8.04 -31.52
C PRO A 396 29.38 -9.07 -31.12
N GLU A 397 29.88 -9.87 -32.05
CA GLU A 397 30.98 -10.83 -31.86
C GLU A 397 32.32 -10.14 -31.47
N ASN A 398 32.46 -8.84 -31.71
CA ASN A 398 33.62 -8.05 -31.36
C ASN A 398 33.52 -7.41 -29.97
N TYR A 399 32.50 -7.78 -29.17
CA TYR A 399 32.31 -7.25 -27.83
C TYR A 399 32.37 -8.36 -26.79
N SER A 400 32.87 -7.99 -25.60
CA SER A 400 32.85 -8.82 -24.41
C SER A 400 32.09 -8.08 -23.30
N THR A 401 31.34 -8.84 -22.49
CA THR A 401 30.58 -8.32 -21.38
C THR A 401 31.13 -8.88 -20.08
N TYR A 402 31.47 -8.01 -19.14
CA TYR A 402 32.04 -8.40 -17.86
C TYR A 402 31.18 -7.87 -16.71
N PHE A 403 30.85 -8.75 -15.75
CA PHE A 403 30.23 -8.31 -14.52
C PHE A 403 31.08 -7.32 -13.77
N MET A 404 30.50 -6.22 -13.34
CA MET A 404 31.09 -5.26 -12.41
C MET A 404 30.52 -5.46 -10.99
N LYS A 405 29.22 -5.77 -10.90
CA LYS A 405 28.54 -5.87 -9.63
C LYS A 405 27.29 -6.73 -9.75
N ILE A 406 26.94 -7.47 -8.69
CA ILE A 406 25.71 -8.22 -8.54
C ILE A 406 25.14 -7.87 -7.16
N ASP A 407 23.95 -7.28 -7.12
CA ASP A 407 23.29 -6.84 -5.89
C ASP A 407 21.95 -7.52 -5.70
N GLY A 408 21.48 -7.59 -4.44
CA GLY A 408 20.13 -7.91 -4.07
C GLY A 408 19.66 -9.29 -4.53
N VAL A 409 20.58 -10.23 -4.78
CA VAL A 409 20.23 -11.57 -5.26
C VAL A 409 19.37 -12.28 -4.21
N LYS A 410 18.19 -12.75 -4.63
CA LYS A 410 17.31 -13.58 -3.82
C LYS A 410 16.80 -14.77 -4.62
N PHE A 411 16.98 -15.96 -4.06
CA PHE A 411 16.43 -17.21 -4.58
C PHE A 411 15.16 -17.54 -3.81
N LYS A 412 14.02 -17.57 -4.51
CA LYS A 412 12.70 -17.73 -3.89
C LYS A 412 12.08 -19.10 -4.14
N ARG A 413 12.59 -19.84 -5.15
CA ARG A 413 12.13 -21.17 -5.52
C ARG A 413 13.31 -22.00 -6.05
N LYS A 414 13.35 -23.32 -5.74
CA LYS A 414 14.22 -24.27 -6.42
C LYS A 414 13.79 -24.40 -7.89
N VAL A 415 14.77 -24.48 -8.78
CA VAL A 415 14.59 -24.77 -10.21
C VAL A 415 15.11 -26.16 -10.48
N VAL A 416 14.26 -27.02 -11.06
CA VAL A 416 14.53 -28.47 -11.21
C VAL A 416 14.36 -28.90 -12.68
N PRO A 417 14.88 -30.07 -13.08
CA PRO A 417 14.65 -30.61 -14.41
C PRO A 417 13.16 -30.67 -14.76
N GLY A 418 12.79 -30.20 -15.94
CA GLY A 418 11.41 -30.05 -16.41
C GLY A 418 10.85 -28.64 -16.29
N ASP A 419 11.49 -27.76 -15.50
CA ASP A 419 11.10 -26.34 -15.44
C ASP A 419 11.53 -25.60 -16.72
N THR A 420 10.74 -24.59 -17.11
CA THR A 420 11.15 -23.56 -18.07
C THR A 420 11.33 -22.27 -17.31
N LEU A 421 12.57 -21.78 -17.25
CA LEU A 421 12.87 -20.45 -16.72
C LEU A 421 12.50 -19.40 -17.77
N GLN A 422 11.66 -18.45 -17.39
CA GLN A 422 11.39 -17.23 -18.15
C GLN A 422 12.17 -16.09 -17.52
N PHE A 423 12.99 -15.40 -18.30
CA PHE A 423 13.74 -14.23 -17.86
C PHE A 423 13.03 -12.95 -18.28
N GLU A 424 13.02 -11.96 -17.39
CA GLU A 424 12.61 -10.59 -17.66
C GLU A 424 13.70 -9.67 -17.15
N ILE A 425 14.24 -8.88 -18.05
CA ILE A 425 15.34 -7.96 -17.78
C ILE A 425 14.88 -6.55 -18.13
N HIS A 426 15.06 -5.62 -17.22
CA HIS A 426 14.71 -4.21 -17.40
C HIS A 426 15.95 -3.32 -17.20
N LEU A 427 16.24 -2.45 -18.18
CA LEU A 427 17.32 -1.47 -18.09
C LEU A 427 16.89 -0.32 -17.17
N MET A 428 17.54 -0.20 -16.01
CA MET A 428 17.16 0.77 -14.98
C MET A 428 17.53 2.21 -15.30
N GLU A 429 18.60 2.39 -16.10
CA GLU A 429 19.07 3.71 -16.53
C GLU A 429 19.76 3.62 -17.91
N PRO A 430 19.81 4.71 -18.67
CA PRO A 430 20.48 4.70 -19.97
C PRO A 430 21.95 4.26 -19.86
N ILE A 431 22.40 3.45 -20.83
CA ILE A 431 23.77 2.93 -20.88
C ILE A 431 24.75 4.11 -20.99
N ARG A 432 25.70 4.18 -20.07
CA ARG A 432 26.73 5.23 -20.04
C ARG A 432 28.13 4.62 -20.03
N ARG A 433 28.98 5.04 -20.97
CA ARG A 433 30.39 4.56 -21.10
C ARG A 433 30.50 3.03 -21.19
N GLY A 434 29.51 2.39 -21.81
CA GLY A 434 29.44 0.93 -21.93
C GLY A 434 28.98 0.21 -20.64
N VAL A 435 28.55 0.93 -19.60
CA VAL A 435 28.02 0.34 -18.36
C VAL A 435 26.50 0.28 -18.47
N ALA A 436 25.95 -0.91 -18.28
CA ALA A 436 24.51 -1.19 -18.19
C ALA A 436 24.18 -1.65 -16.76
N VAL A 437 23.07 -1.12 -16.20
CA VAL A 437 22.50 -1.54 -14.93
C VAL A 437 21.08 -2.05 -15.18
N VAL A 438 20.83 -3.29 -14.84
CA VAL A 438 19.56 -3.95 -15.11
C VAL A 438 18.94 -4.57 -13.86
N GLU A 439 17.62 -4.47 -13.74
CA GLU A 439 16.82 -5.34 -12.88
C GLU A 439 16.55 -6.64 -13.64
N ALA A 440 16.84 -7.79 -13.01
CA ALA A 440 16.72 -9.11 -13.62
C ALA A 440 15.82 -10.01 -12.76
N LYS A 441 14.83 -10.64 -13.37
CA LYS A 441 13.92 -11.59 -12.75
C LYS A 441 13.84 -12.88 -13.57
N ALA A 442 13.81 -14.01 -12.86
CA ALA A 442 13.60 -15.33 -13.46
C ALA A 442 12.36 -15.99 -12.84
N PHE A 443 11.46 -16.46 -13.69
CA PHE A 443 10.19 -17.08 -13.29
C PHE A 443 10.11 -18.53 -13.75
N VAL A 444 9.35 -19.35 -13.02
CA VAL A 444 8.86 -20.64 -13.50
C VAL A 444 7.33 -20.61 -13.48
N GLY A 445 6.70 -20.59 -14.65
CA GLY A 445 5.31 -20.23 -14.80
C GLY A 445 5.07 -18.82 -14.25
N GLU A 446 4.11 -18.67 -13.32
CA GLU A 446 3.83 -17.39 -12.67
C GLU A 446 4.64 -17.15 -11.38
N THR A 447 5.54 -18.05 -11.01
CA THR A 447 6.27 -17.97 -9.73
C THR A 447 7.66 -17.41 -9.92
N LEU A 448 7.99 -16.31 -9.23
CA LEU A 448 9.34 -15.76 -9.20
C LEU A 448 10.31 -16.74 -8.53
N ALA A 449 11.33 -17.16 -9.28
CA ALA A 449 12.36 -18.09 -8.82
C ALA A 449 13.63 -17.37 -8.35
N CYS A 450 14.03 -16.31 -9.04
CA CYS A 450 15.21 -15.51 -8.70
C CYS A 450 15.01 -14.06 -9.09
N GLU A 451 15.57 -13.15 -8.31
CA GLU A 451 15.70 -11.71 -8.64
C GLU A 451 17.10 -11.21 -8.33
N ALA A 452 17.58 -10.23 -9.08
CA ALA A 452 18.88 -9.58 -8.88
C ALA A 452 18.92 -8.20 -9.55
N VAL A 453 19.85 -7.35 -9.13
CA VAL A 453 20.31 -6.18 -9.89
C VAL A 453 21.71 -6.47 -10.41
N LEU A 454 21.88 -6.39 -11.72
CA LEU A 454 23.13 -6.72 -12.39
C LEU A 454 23.75 -5.45 -13.00
N MET A 455 25.05 -5.26 -12.78
CA MET A 455 25.82 -4.21 -13.45
C MET A 455 26.92 -4.88 -14.29
N ALA A 456 26.96 -4.55 -15.55
CA ALA A 456 27.96 -5.09 -16.47
C ALA A 456 28.58 -3.99 -17.35
N GLN A 457 29.83 -4.17 -17.72
CA GLN A 457 30.52 -3.34 -18.71
C GLN A 457 30.66 -4.09 -20.01
N VAL A 458 30.24 -3.45 -21.09
CA VAL A 458 30.41 -3.91 -22.45
C VAL A 458 31.62 -3.24 -23.07
N VAL A 459 32.58 -4.02 -23.54
CA VAL A 459 33.87 -3.54 -24.06
C VAL A 459 34.09 -4.09 -25.46
N LYS A 460 34.41 -3.24 -26.42
CA LYS A 460 34.82 -3.68 -27.73
C LYS A 460 36.19 -4.35 -27.64
N ASN A 461 36.30 -5.57 -28.13
CA ASN A 461 37.55 -6.32 -28.14
C ASN A 461 38.59 -5.57 -28.96
N LYS A 462 39.79 -5.40 -28.44
CA LYS A 462 40.90 -4.91 -29.24
C LYS A 462 41.24 -5.99 -30.27
N ASN A 463 41.11 -5.68 -31.55
CA ASN A 463 41.55 -6.58 -32.61
C ASN A 463 43.05 -6.93 -32.34
N ASN A 464 43.31 -8.16 -31.90
CA ASN A 464 44.65 -8.70 -32.01
C ASN A 464 44.92 -8.86 -33.52
N LYS A 465 45.77 -7.95 -34.06
CA LYS A 465 46.35 -8.11 -35.39
C LYS A 465 47.28 -9.31 -35.39
#